data_60cda21ce6b980f8b59a5f669fcaefba
#
_entry.id   60cda21ce6b980f8b59a5f669fcaefba
#
_cell.length_a   1.000
_cell.length_b   1.000
_cell.length_c   1.000
_cell.angle_alpha   90.00
_cell.angle_beta   90.00
_cell.angle_gamma   90.00
#
_symmetry.space_group_name_H-M   'P 1'
#
loop_
_entity.id
_entity.type
_entity.pdbx_description
1 polymer ?
#
loop_
_entity_poly.entity_id
_entity_poly.type
_entity_poly.pdbx_seq_one_letter_code
_entity_poly.pdbx_strand_id
1 'polypeptide(L)'
;MQREGYEIKRGKYISARAPDQERFTRLKTLGADYTEEAVVSRIAGGPRPSRQPQQRSGTVSLLIDIQNNIKAQQSAGYQRWATIENLKRAAATMNFLTEHGIGSYEELEERCDAVAAASIRTRESLRDMEQRITDLILLGKQIDTYHKLKPVYDRYKASKDKEKFLRGFESEIILFEAAAREIKKAGLTKLPSVEKLKAELDGLAARKIALQAELRKIQREEKEYDTLHQNVDLLLTPGCITQYRQGIELE
;
A
#
# COMPACT_ATOMS: atom_id res chain seq x y z
N MET A 1 -4.76 33.17 33.13
CA MET A 1 -4.41 33.69 31.77
C MET A 1 -4.07 35.17 31.78
N GLN A 2 -4.99 36.11 32.11
CA GLN A 2 -4.62 37.55 32.14
C GLN A 2 -3.54 37.85 33.19
N ARG A 3 -3.55 37.16 34.34
CA ARG A 3 -2.49 37.30 35.38
C ARG A 3 -1.12 36.80 34.94
N GLU A 4 -1.07 36.01 33.86
CA GLU A 4 0.16 35.44 33.26
C GLU A 4 0.52 36.16 31.95
N GLY A 5 0.00 37.36 31.72
CA GLY A 5 0.36 38.19 30.57
C GLY A 5 -0.37 37.89 29.26
N TYR A 6 -1.34 36.98 29.26
CA TYR A 6 -2.08 36.68 28.04
C TYR A 6 -3.14 37.73 27.76
N GLU A 7 -3.21 38.24 26.54
CA GLU A 7 -4.31 39.07 26.08
C GLU A 7 -5.48 38.21 25.60
N ILE A 8 -6.70 38.55 26.08
CA ILE A 8 -7.91 37.79 25.73
C ILE A 8 -8.85 38.72 24.96
N LYS A 9 -9.21 38.35 23.76
CA LYS A 9 -10.20 39.04 22.93
C LYS A 9 -11.49 38.23 22.91
N ARG A 10 -12.58 38.82 23.35
CA ARG A 10 -13.95 38.29 23.32
C ARG A 10 -14.66 38.83 22.09
N GLY A 11 -15.05 37.97 21.16
CA GLY A 11 -15.86 38.27 19.99
C GLY A 11 -16.81 37.11 19.74
N LYS A 12 -17.12 36.78 18.48
CA LYS A 12 -17.88 35.58 18.12
C LYS A 12 -17.23 34.30 18.68
N TYR A 13 -15.91 34.34 18.91
CA TYR A 13 -15.13 33.26 19.53
C TYR A 13 -14.08 33.85 20.46
N ILE A 14 -13.80 33.20 21.57
CA ILE A 14 -12.73 33.60 22.47
C ILE A 14 -11.38 33.31 21.78
N SER A 15 -10.51 34.30 21.75
CA SER A 15 -9.16 34.22 21.24
C SER A 15 -8.17 34.72 22.28
N ALA A 16 -7.02 34.03 22.38
CA ALA A 16 -5.95 34.39 23.30
C ALA A 16 -4.65 34.66 22.52
N ARG A 17 -3.84 35.60 23.05
CA ARG A 17 -2.50 35.88 22.52
C ARG A 17 -1.51 35.83 23.69
N ALA A 18 -0.43 35.07 23.53
CA ALA A 18 0.65 35.10 24.49
C ALA A 18 1.50 36.36 24.35
N PRO A 19 2.24 36.79 25.39
CA PRO A 19 3.06 38.02 25.36
C PRO A 19 4.01 38.07 24.16
N ASP A 20 4.55 36.94 23.73
CA ASP A 20 5.54 36.84 22.66
C ASP A 20 4.95 36.49 21.29
N GLN A 21 3.61 36.52 21.14
CA GLN A 21 2.93 36.20 19.89
C GLN A 21 2.29 37.45 19.27
N GLU A 22 2.48 37.61 17.95
CA GLU A 22 1.83 38.72 17.21
C GLU A 22 0.35 38.46 16.89
N ARG A 23 -0.06 37.17 16.76
CA ARG A 23 -1.39 36.79 16.30
C ARG A 23 -2.23 36.17 17.40
N PHE A 24 -3.52 36.52 17.40
CA PHE A 24 -4.51 35.87 18.27
C PHE A 24 -4.84 34.45 17.77
N THR A 25 -4.78 33.47 18.65
CA THR A 25 -5.21 32.10 18.41
C THR A 25 -6.61 31.88 18.97
N ARG A 26 -7.54 31.39 18.16
CA ARG A 26 -8.91 31.07 18.63
C ARG A 26 -8.86 29.81 19.49
N LEU A 27 -9.45 29.82 20.68
CA LEU A 27 -9.41 28.68 21.60
C LEU A 27 -9.97 27.40 20.95
N LYS A 28 -11.05 27.51 20.17
CA LYS A 28 -11.62 26.35 19.47
C LYS A 28 -10.68 25.63 18.48
N THR A 29 -9.64 26.32 17.97
CA THR A 29 -8.66 25.70 17.06
C THR A 29 -7.62 24.86 17.79
N LEU A 30 -7.58 24.94 19.12
CA LEU A 30 -6.72 24.12 19.97
C LEU A 30 -7.30 22.73 20.26
N GLY A 31 -8.55 22.47 19.85
CA GLY A 31 -9.23 21.19 20.00
C GLY A 31 -10.59 21.32 20.69
N ALA A 32 -11.36 20.23 20.68
CA ALA A 32 -12.71 20.16 21.23
C ALA A 32 -12.76 20.55 22.72
N ASP A 33 -11.71 20.27 23.47
CA ASP A 33 -11.57 20.54 24.89
C ASP A 33 -11.40 22.06 25.22
N TYR A 34 -11.15 22.89 24.20
CA TYR A 34 -10.94 24.33 24.33
C TYR A 34 -12.07 25.15 23.70
N THR A 35 -13.20 24.54 23.40
CA THR A 35 -14.42 25.24 23.04
C THR A 35 -14.93 26.08 24.21
N GLU A 36 -15.71 27.10 23.94
CA GLU A 36 -16.27 27.98 24.98
C GLU A 36 -17.04 27.19 26.03
N GLU A 37 -17.90 26.26 25.59
CA GLU A 37 -18.70 25.38 26.43
C GLU A 37 -17.85 24.46 27.31
N ALA A 38 -16.79 23.86 26.74
CA ALA A 38 -15.87 23.01 27.48
C ALA A 38 -15.05 23.79 28.53
N VAL A 39 -14.69 25.04 28.22
CA VAL A 39 -13.97 25.91 29.15
C VAL A 39 -14.90 26.35 30.29
N VAL A 40 -16.13 26.77 29.99
CA VAL A 40 -17.15 27.17 31.00
C VAL A 40 -17.50 25.99 31.89
N SER A 41 -17.72 24.79 31.34
CA SER A 41 -17.98 23.57 32.12
C SER A 41 -16.87 23.28 33.12
N ARG A 42 -15.60 23.41 32.72
CA ARG A 42 -14.45 23.20 33.61
C ARG A 42 -14.32 24.26 34.70
N ILE A 43 -14.64 25.50 34.40
CA ILE A 43 -14.69 26.57 35.41
C ILE A 43 -15.81 26.33 36.44
N ALA A 44 -16.93 25.72 36.00
CA ALA A 44 -18.02 25.30 36.85
C ALA A 44 -17.77 24.00 37.66
N GLY A 45 -16.54 23.43 37.60
CA GLY A 45 -16.18 22.22 38.34
C GLY A 45 -16.35 20.92 37.58
N GLY A 46 -16.58 20.97 36.27
CA GLY A 46 -16.66 19.78 35.43
C GLY A 46 -15.32 19.03 35.33
N PRO A 47 -15.37 17.73 35.04
CA PRO A 47 -14.15 16.88 34.96
C PRO A 47 -13.18 17.42 33.89
N ARG A 48 -11.90 17.45 34.24
CA ARG A 48 -10.85 17.72 33.25
C ARG A 48 -10.84 16.57 32.24
N PRO A 49 -10.88 16.85 30.94
CA PRO A 49 -10.68 15.79 29.97
C PRO A 49 -9.33 15.14 30.26
N SER A 50 -9.33 13.83 30.49
CA SER A 50 -8.09 13.10 30.58
C SER A 50 -7.40 13.27 29.22
N ARG A 51 -6.18 13.78 29.21
CA ARG A 51 -5.29 13.62 28.07
C ARG A 51 -5.05 12.12 27.91
N GLN A 52 -5.96 11.42 27.25
CA GLN A 52 -5.57 10.17 26.65
C GLN A 52 -4.49 10.56 25.64
N PRO A 53 -3.27 10.05 25.78
CA PRO A 53 -2.34 10.11 24.67
C PRO A 53 -3.11 9.49 23.51
N GLN A 54 -3.43 10.26 22.48
CA GLN A 54 -3.84 9.68 21.22
C GLN A 54 -2.70 8.76 20.87
N GLN A 55 -2.91 7.47 21.07
CA GLN A 55 -2.14 6.43 20.39
C GLN A 55 -2.43 6.67 18.91
N ARG A 56 -1.67 7.59 18.33
CA ARG A 56 -1.48 7.59 16.90
C ARG A 56 -0.80 6.25 16.68
N SER A 57 -1.52 5.29 16.11
CA SER A 57 -0.93 4.16 15.42
C SER A 57 0.04 4.81 14.43
N GLY A 58 1.25 5.00 14.89
CA GLY A 58 2.23 5.81 14.20
C GLY A 58 2.73 4.96 13.05
N THR A 59 2.31 5.29 11.85
CA THR A 59 3.02 4.89 10.66
C THR A 59 4.48 5.25 10.90
N VAL A 60 5.33 4.24 10.96
CA VAL A 60 6.76 4.45 11.16
C VAL A 60 7.26 5.32 10.02
N SER A 61 7.90 6.43 10.34
CA SER A 61 8.41 7.38 9.36
C SER A 61 9.93 7.39 9.36
N LEU A 62 10.54 7.52 8.20
CA LEU A 62 11.98 7.56 8.04
C LEU A 62 12.60 8.72 8.84
N LEU A 63 13.71 8.46 9.52
CA LEU A 63 14.50 9.49 10.21
C LEU A 63 15.06 10.49 9.19
N ILE A 64 15.15 11.74 9.60
CA ILE A 64 15.74 12.81 8.79
C ILE A 64 17.25 12.77 8.95
N ASP A 65 17.98 12.62 7.86
CA ASP A 65 19.43 12.77 7.89
C ASP A 65 19.79 14.26 8.05
N ILE A 66 20.04 14.66 9.29
CA ILE A 66 20.34 16.06 9.64
C ILE A 66 21.72 16.47 9.12
N GLN A 67 22.67 15.55 9.05
CA GLN A 67 24.06 15.83 8.67
C GLN A 67 24.17 16.19 7.19
N ASN A 68 23.47 15.46 6.34
CA ASN A 68 23.50 15.66 4.90
C ASN A 68 22.36 16.55 4.38
N ASN A 69 21.49 17.05 5.27
CA ASN A 69 20.36 17.89 4.87
C ASN A 69 20.79 19.37 4.78
N ILE A 70 20.81 19.90 3.56
CA ILE A 70 21.18 21.28 3.27
C ILE A 70 20.37 22.29 4.09
N LYS A 71 19.07 22.05 4.30
CA LYS A 71 18.19 22.94 5.10
C LYS A 71 18.58 22.93 6.58
N ALA A 72 19.02 21.79 7.10
CA ALA A 72 19.49 21.68 8.48
C ALA A 72 20.83 22.41 8.66
N GLN A 73 21.72 22.37 7.68
CA GLN A 73 22.99 23.09 7.70
C GLN A 73 22.81 24.62 7.61
N GLN A 74 21.77 25.08 6.91
CA GLN A 74 21.53 26.51 6.68
C GLN A 74 20.64 27.17 7.75
N SER A 75 19.90 26.40 8.55
CA SER A 75 18.93 26.92 9.49
C SER A 75 18.98 26.18 10.82
N ALA A 76 19.46 26.85 11.88
CA ALA A 76 19.47 26.30 13.23
C ALA A 76 18.06 25.96 13.75
N GLY A 77 17.04 26.73 13.35
CA GLY A 77 15.63 26.44 13.69
C GLY A 77 15.14 25.14 13.08
N TYR A 78 15.48 24.87 11.81
CA TYR A 78 15.15 23.63 11.15
C TYR A 78 15.92 22.45 11.77
N GLN A 79 17.18 22.62 12.10
CA GLN A 79 17.99 21.60 12.75
C GLN A 79 17.37 21.15 14.08
N ARG A 80 17.01 22.11 14.97
CA ARG A 80 16.32 21.82 16.24
C ARG A 80 15.00 21.09 16.04
N TRP A 81 14.18 21.54 15.09
CA TRP A 81 12.92 20.89 14.76
C TRP A 81 13.16 19.44 14.27
N ALA A 82 14.12 19.23 13.37
CA ALA A 82 14.45 17.91 12.84
C ALA A 82 14.96 16.95 13.92
N THR A 83 15.74 17.45 14.89
CA THR A 83 16.19 16.66 16.04
C THR A 83 15.01 16.18 16.90
N ILE A 84 14.08 17.08 17.24
CA ILE A 84 12.88 16.72 18.02
C ILE A 84 12.00 15.74 17.24
N GLU A 85 11.86 15.95 15.94
CA GLU A 85 11.07 15.08 15.08
C GLU A 85 11.70 13.70 14.95
N ASN A 86 13.04 13.61 14.83
CA ASN A 86 13.76 12.34 14.81
C ASN A 86 13.63 11.59 16.14
N LEU A 87 13.64 12.27 17.27
CA LEU A 87 13.41 11.62 18.57
C LEU A 87 12.02 10.95 18.61
N LYS A 88 10.97 11.62 18.09
CA LYS A 88 9.63 11.04 18.02
C LYS A 88 9.58 9.83 17.08
N ARG A 89 10.26 9.89 15.93
CA ARG A 89 10.32 8.81 14.95
C ARG A 89 11.11 7.62 15.47
N ALA A 90 12.24 7.88 16.16
CA ALA A 90 13.01 6.84 16.84
C ALA A 90 12.17 6.14 17.92
N ALA A 91 11.45 6.90 18.74
CA ALA A 91 10.54 6.33 19.73
C ALA A 91 9.41 5.49 19.09
N ALA A 92 8.86 5.94 17.96
CA ALA A 92 7.87 5.16 17.21
C ALA A 92 8.47 3.86 16.64
N THR A 93 9.71 3.90 16.12
CA THR A 93 10.45 2.72 15.67
C THR A 93 10.63 1.72 16.82
N MET A 94 11.12 2.18 17.98
CA MET A 94 11.33 1.31 19.15
C MET A 94 10.03 0.71 19.68
N ASN A 95 8.95 1.50 19.72
CA ASN A 95 7.64 1.00 20.12
C ASN A 95 7.14 -0.10 19.17
N PHE A 96 7.28 0.11 17.87
CA PHE A 96 6.90 -0.90 16.86
C PHE A 96 7.71 -2.20 17.06
N LEU A 97 9.02 -2.11 17.19
CA LEU A 97 9.88 -3.29 17.42
C LEU A 97 9.44 -4.04 18.68
N THR A 98 9.14 -3.31 19.75
CA THR A 98 8.69 -3.89 21.03
C THR A 98 7.32 -4.56 20.89
N GLU A 99 6.36 -3.89 20.22
CA GLU A 99 5.00 -4.41 19.99
C GLU A 99 5.02 -5.70 19.15
N HIS A 100 5.98 -5.80 18.21
CA HIS A 100 6.13 -6.97 17.33
C HIS A 100 7.12 -8.02 17.88
N GLY A 101 7.68 -7.79 19.08
CA GLY A 101 8.59 -8.72 19.75
C GLY A 101 9.93 -8.88 19.03
N ILE A 102 10.40 -7.84 18.32
CA ILE A 102 11.68 -7.83 17.63
C ILE A 102 12.72 -7.27 18.59
N GLY A 103 13.60 -8.15 19.11
CA GLY A 103 14.58 -7.82 20.15
C GLY A 103 16.00 -7.66 19.63
N SER A 104 16.30 -8.09 18.41
CA SER A 104 17.62 -8.01 17.81
C SER A 104 17.58 -7.52 16.35
N TYR A 105 18.75 -7.11 15.86
CA TYR A 105 18.90 -6.69 14.46
C TYR A 105 18.70 -7.88 13.50
N GLU A 106 19.20 -9.05 13.87
CA GLU A 106 19.05 -10.27 13.09
C GLU A 106 17.58 -10.67 12.95
N GLU A 107 16.79 -10.55 14.03
CA GLU A 107 15.34 -10.80 13.97
C GLU A 107 14.62 -9.80 13.04
N LEU A 108 15.08 -8.54 13.00
CA LEU A 108 14.55 -7.54 12.07
C LEU A 108 14.87 -7.91 10.62
N GLU A 109 16.12 -8.31 10.33
CA GLU A 109 16.53 -8.78 8.99
C GLU A 109 15.72 -9.99 8.55
N GLU A 110 15.55 -11.00 9.42
CA GLU A 110 14.72 -12.17 9.14
C GLU A 110 13.27 -11.80 8.80
N ARG A 111 12.71 -10.81 9.49
CA ARG A 111 11.36 -10.30 9.19
C ARG A 111 11.30 -9.57 7.85
N CYS A 112 12.26 -8.71 7.56
CA CYS A 112 12.38 -8.04 6.26
C CYS A 112 12.46 -9.06 5.13
N ASP A 113 13.33 -10.06 5.25
CA ASP A 113 13.49 -11.13 4.27
C ASP A 113 12.23 -11.96 4.09
N ALA A 114 11.54 -12.29 5.19
CA ALA A 114 10.29 -13.04 5.14
C ALA A 114 9.19 -12.29 4.38
N VAL A 115 9.05 -10.98 4.63
CA VAL A 115 8.06 -10.13 3.95
C VAL A 115 8.43 -9.94 2.47
N ALA A 116 9.71 -9.71 2.16
CA ALA A 116 10.20 -9.63 0.79
C ALA A 116 9.97 -10.93 0.02
N ALA A 117 10.25 -12.09 0.62
CA ALA A 117 9.99 -13.39 0.04
C ALA A 117 8.48 -13.64 -0.18
N ALA A 118 7.62 -13.21 0.74
CA ALA A 118 6.18 -13.28 0.57
C ALA A 118 5.70 -12.39 -0.60
N SER A 119 6.26 -11.19 -0.75
CA SER A 119 5.99 -10.28 -1.87
C SER A 119 6.34 -10.91 -3.21
N ILE A 120 7.52 -11.53 -3.31
CA ILE A 120 7.97 -12.23 -4.52
C ILE A 120 7.03 -13.39 -4.85
N ARG A 121 6.76 -14.29 -3.90
CA ARG A 121 5.86 -15.45 -4.10
C ARG A 121 4.47 -15.04 -4.57
N THR A 122 3.92 -13.97 -3.98
CA THR A 122 2.58 -13.49 -4.35
C THR A 122 2.57 -12.88 -5.75
N ARG A 123 3.65 -12.18 -6.16
CA ARG A 123 3.82 -11.66 -7.54
C ARG A 123 3.94 -12.79 -8.56
N GLU A 124 4.69 -13.84 -8.25
CA GLU A 124 4.82 -15.03 -9.11
C GLU A 124 3.47 -15.73 -9.28
N SER A 125 2.75 -15.98 -8.18
CA SER A 125 1.40 -16.57 -8.22
C SER A 125 0.42 -15.73 -9.04
N LEU A 126 0.52 -14.39 -8.94
CA LEU A 126 -0.31 -13.49 -9.73
C LEU A 126 0.01 -13.58 -11.23
N ARG A 127 1.31 -13.66 -11.58
CA ARG A 127 1.78 -13.80 -12.95
C ARG A 127 1.31 -15.11 -13.58
N ASP A 128 1.47 -16.23 -12.84
CA ASP A 128 1.02 -17.56 -13.31
C ASP A 128 -0.49 -17.57 -13.55
N MET A 129 -1.26 -16.92 -12.66
CA MET A 129 -2.70 -16.82 -12.82
C MET A 129 -3.08 -15.95 -14.01
N GLU A 130 -2.39 -14.85 -14.28
CA GLU A 130 -2.60 -13.99 -15.44
C GLU A 130 -2.30 -14.74 -16.74
N GLN A 131 -1.23 -15.53 -16.75
CA GLN A 131 -0.91 -16.39 -17.88
C GLN A 131 -2.02 -17.43 -18.12
N ARG A 132 -2.48 -18.10 -17.06
CA ARG A 132 -3.59 -19.07 -17.16
C ARG A 132 -4.87 -18.45 -17.69
N ILE A 133 -5.22 -17.25 -17.25
CA ILE A 133 -6.39 -16.51 -17.77
C ILE A 133 -6.23 -16.23 -19.28
N THR A 134 -5.04 -15.78 -19.68
CA THR A 134 -4.74 -15.51 -21.09
C THR A 134 -4.86 -16.76 -21.94
N ASP A 135 -4.31 -17.88 -21.50
CA ASP A 135 -4.36 -19.15 -22.18
C ASP A 135 -5.79 -19.67 -22.33
N LEU A 136 -6.62 -19.54 -21.28
CA LEU A 136 -8.04 -19.91 -21.34
C LEU A 136 -8.85 -19.02 -22.28
N ILE A 137 -8.55 -17.72 -22.33
CA ILE A 137 -9.21 -16.79 -23.27
C ILE A 137 -8.87 -17.16 -24.71
N LEU A 138 -7.60 -17.45 -24.99
CA LEU A 138 -7.13 -17.90 -26.31
C LEU A 138 -7.79 -19.22 -26.71
N LEU A 139 -7.81 -20.17 -25.79
CA LEU A 139 -8.46 -21.45 -26.00
C LEU A 139 -9.96 -21.29 -26.27
N GLY A 140 -10.63 -20.45 -25.52
CA GLY A 140 -12.06 -20.13 -25.75
C GLY A 140 -12.32 -19.59 -27.14
N LYS A 141 -11.47 -18.67 -27.63
CA LYS A 141 -11.56 -18.16 -29.01
C LYS A 141 -11.37 -19.26 -30.05
N GLN A 142 -10.44 -20.19 -29.83
CA GLN A 142 -10.22 -21.32 -30.75
C GLN A 142 -11.42 -22.28 -30.76
N ILE A 143 -12.00 -22.56 -29.62
CA ILE A 143 -13.22 -23.40 -29.51
C ILE A 143 -14.39 -22.74 -30.21
N ASP A 144 -14.57 -21.43 -30.02
CA ASP A 144 -15.64 -20.67 -30.73
C ASP A 144 -15.45 -20.71 -32.24
N THR A 145 -14.24 -20.51 -32.73
CA THR A 145 -13.91 -20.59 -34.16
C THR A 145 -14.15 -21.99 -34.69
N TYR A 146 -13.75 -23.03 -33.97
CA TYR A 146 -13.97 -24.42 -34.29
C TYR A 146 -15.49 -24.71 -34.44
N HIS A 147 -16.32 -24.30 -33.47
CA HIS A 147 -17.75 -24.54 -33.53
C HIS A 147 -18.45 -23.78 -34.68
N LYS A 148 -18.06 -22.54 -34.93
CA LYS A 148 -18.62 -21.72 -36.01
C LYS A 148 -18.29 -22.27 -37.39
N LEU A 149 -17.10 -22.78 -37.59
CA LEU A 149 -16.61 -23.22 -38.89
C LEU A 149 -16.77 -24.73 -39.13
N LYS A 150 -17.10 -25.49 -38.11
CA LYS A 150 -17.36 -26.95 -38.25
C LYS A 150 -18.38 -27.29 -39.31
N PRO A 151 -19.55 -26.61 -39.45
CA PRO A 151 -20.51 -26.91 -40.50
C PRO A 151 -19.96 -26.70 -41.94
N VAL A 152 -19.05 -25.72 -42.09
CA VAL A 152 -18.37 -25.46 -43.38
C VAL A 152 -17.41 -26.57 -43.70
N TYR A 153 -16.60 -26.99 -42.69
CA TYR A 153 -15.65 -28.06 -42.84
C TYR A 153 -16.29 -29.44 -43.09
N ASP A 154 -17.43 -29.72 -42.44
CA ASP A 154 -18.17 -30.96 -42.64
C ASP A 154 -18.73 -31.01 -44.09
N ARG A 155 -19.23 -29.87 -44.64
CA ARG A 155 -19.62 -29.74 -46.06
C ARG A 155 -18.44 -29.93 -47.00
N TYR A 156 -17.27 -29.36 -46.67
CA TYR A 156 -16.03 -29.58 -47.43
C TYR A 156 -15.68 -31.09 -47.54
N LYS A 157 -15.74 -31.80 -46.39
CA LYS A 157 -15.48 -33.23 -46.36
C LYS A 157 -16.46 -34.05 -47.19
N ALA A 158 -17.73 -33.66 -47.22
CA ALA A 158 -18.79 -34.32 -47.95
C ALA A 158 -18.81 -33.97 -49.46
N SER A 159 -18.11 -32.89 -49.86
CA SER A 159 -18.07 -32.43 -51.25
C SER A 159 -17.37 -33.41 -52.17
N LYS A 160 -17.98 -33.67 -53.37
CA LYS A 160 -17.36 -34.46 -54.43
C LYS A 160 -16.24 -33.70 -55.14
N ASP A 161 -16.36 -32.36 -55.27
CA ASP A 161 -15.37 -31.46 -55.87
C ASP A 161 -14.74 -30.60 -54.80
N LYS A 162 -13.68 -31.12 -54.20
CA LYS A 162 -12.97 -30.43 -53.08
C LYS A 162 -12.23 -29.20 -53.53
N GLU A 163 -11.70 -29.18 -54.77
CA GLU A 163 -10.97 -28.01 -55.28
C GLU A 163 -11.89 -26.79 -55.49
N LYS A 164 -13.05 -27.02 -56.08
CA LYS A 164 -14.03 -25.96 -56.28
C LYS A 164 -14.57 -25.44 -54.99
N PHE A 165 -14.81 -26.31 -53.99
CA PHE A 165 -15.25 -25.88 -52.65
C PHE A 165 -14.16 -25.10 -51.93
N LEU A 166 -12.92 -25.54 -52.05
CA LEU A 166 -11.76 -24.92 -51.43
C LEU A 166 -11.60 -23.45 -51.94
N ARG A 167 -11.72 -23.23 -53.24
CA ARG A 167 -11.63 -21.88 -53.84
C ARG A 167 -12.65 -20.89 -53.27
N GLY A 168 -13.82 -21.37 -52.83
CA GLY A 168 -14.88 -20.54 -52.29
C GLY A 168 -14.80 -20.31 -50.76
N PHE A 169 -14.13 -21.22 -50.02
CA PHE A 169 -14.17 -21.27 -48.56
C PHE A 169 -12.77 -21.54 -47.96
N GLU A 170 -11.71 -21.15 -48.67
CA GLU A 170 -10.33 -21.48 -48.30
C GLU A 170 -9.95 -20.89 -46.91
N SER A 171 -10.34 -19.64 -46.67
CA SER A 171 -10.04 -18.96 -45.39
C SER A 171 -10.70 -19.64 -44.20
N GLU A 172 -11.94 -20.06 -44.36
CA GLU A 172 -12.69 -20.74 -43.29
C GLU A 172 -12.14 -22.11 -43.00
N ILE A 173 -11.71 -22.86 -44.04
CA ILE A 173 -11.09 -24.18 -43.86
C ILE A 173 -9.75 -24.05 -43.16
N ILE A 174 -8.89 -23.10 -43.58
CA ILE A 174 -7.60 -22.85 -42.95
C ILE A 174 -7.77 -22.46 -41.46
N LEU A 175 -8.72 -21.57 -41.16
CA LEU A 175 -9.00 -21.14 -39.78
C LEU A 175 -9.52 -22.29 -38.91
N PHE A 176 -10.39 -23.16 -39.48
CA PHE A 176 -10.89 -24.35 -38.79
C PHE A 176 -9.75 -25.31 -38.46
N GLU A 177 -8.87 -25.61 -39.42
CA GLU A 177 -7.73 -26.51 -39.20
C GLU A 177 -6.71 -25.95 -38.23
N ALA A 178 -6.49 -24.62 -38.25
CA ALA A 178 -5.66 -23.95 -37.27
C ALA A 178 -6.24 -24.08 -35.85
N ALA A 179 -7.54 -23.79 -35.71
CA ALA A 179 -8.24 -23.92 -34.42
C ALA A 179 -8.21 -25.38 -33.92
N ALA A 180 -8.46 -26.36 -34.81
CA ALA A 180 -8.39 -27.77 -34.44
C ALA A 180 -6.98 -28.22 -33.98
N ARG A 181 -5.92 -27.69 -34.61
CA ARG A 181 -4.53 -27.95 -34.21
C ARG A 181 -4.22 -27.38 -32.83
N GLU A 182 -4.63 -26.15 -32.56
CA GLU A 182 -4.39 -25.52 -31.24
C GLU A 182 -5.17 -26.23 -30.12
N ILE A 183 -6.41 -26.62 -30.35
CA ILE A 183 -7.20 -27.41 -29.41
C ILE A 183 -6.53 -28.77 -29.12
N LYS A 184 -5.99 -29.43 -30.15
CA LYS A 184 -5.26 -30.69 -29.99
C LYS A 184 -3.95 -30.53 -29.22
N LYS A 185 -3.21 -29.45 -29.46
CA LYS A 185 -1.99 -29.11 -28.69
C LYS A 185 -2.30 -28.87 -27.20
N ALA A 186 -3.45 -28.29 -26.87
CA ALA A 186 -3.90 -28.14 -25.49
C ALA A 186 -4.26 -29.46 -24.79
N GLY A 187 -4.09 -30.61 -25.46
CA GLY A 187 -4.30 -31.94 -24.88
C GLY A 187 -5.77 -32.29 -24.58
N LEU A 188 -6.70 -31.55 -25.13
CA LEU A 188 -8.12 -31.73 -24.85
C LEU A 188 -8.69 -32.90 -25.68
N THR A 189 -9.04 -33.99 -24.99
CA THR A 189 -9.73 -35.13 -25.60
C THR A 189 -11.22 -34.87 -25.81
N LYS A 190 -11.82 -34.00 -24.99
CA LYS A 190 -13.20 -33.51 -25.10
C LYS A 190 -13.21 -31.99 -24.99
N LEU A 191 -13.92 -31.32 -25.90
CA LEU A 191 -14.09 -29.88 -25.87
C LEU A 191 -14.90 -29.49 -24.60
N PRO A 192 -14.36 -28.62 -23.74
CA PRO A 192 -15.12 -28.10 -22.62
C PRO A 192 -16.28 -27.23 -23.13
N SER A 193 -17.39 -27.25 -22.40
CA SER A 193 -18.50 -26.34 -22.75
C SER A 193 -18.09 -24.89 -22.46
N VAL A 194 -18.62 -23.95 -23.25
CA VAL A 194 -18.38 -22.50 -23.08
C VAL A 194 -18.72 -22.04 -21.67
N GLU A 195 -19.75 -22.63 -21.05
CA GLU A 195 -20.18 -22.34 -19.69
C GLU A 195 -19.13 -22.73 -18.65
N LYS A 196 -18.47 -23.90 -18.82
CA LYS A 196 -17.39 -24.35 -17.94
C LYS A 196 -16.16 -23.44 -18.04
N LEU A 197 -15.80 -23.03 -19.27
CA LEU A 197 -14.71 -22.07 -19.48
C LEU A 197 -15.00 -20.71 -18.85
N LYS A 198 -16.22 -20.22 -18.98
CA LYS A 198 -16.64 -18.98 -18.31
C LYS A 198 -16.56 -19.10 -16.80
N ALA A 199 -17.09 -20.17 -16.23
CA ALA A 199 -17.03 -20.40 -14.77
C ALA A 199 -15.58 -20.48 -14.25
N GLU A 200 -14.66 -21.13 -15.00
CA GLU A 200 -13.24 -21.17 -14.65
C GLU A 200 -12.61 -19.78 -14.75
N LEU A 201 -12.89 -19.00 -15.79
CA LEU A 201 -12.41 -17.63 -15.95
C LEU A 201 -12.92 -16.71 -14.85
N ASP A 202 -14.20 -16.79 -14.50
CA ASP A 202 -14.78 -15.99 -13.42
C ASP A 202 -14.14 -16.34 -12.06
N GLY A 203 -13.90 -17.64 -11.80
CA GLY A 203 -13.20 -18.09 -10.61
C GLY A 203 -11.76 -17.59 -10.54
N LEU A 204 -11.01 -17.62 -11.66
CA LEU A 204 -9.66 -17.10 -11.73
C LEU A 204 -9.63 -15.57 -11.60
N ALA A 205 -10.59 -14.86 -12.18
CA ALA A 205 -10.71 -13.42 -12.06
C ALA A 205 -10.95 -13.00 -10.58
N ALA A 206 -11.82 -13.70 -9.87
CA ALA A 206 -12.05 -13.47 -8.45
C ALA A 206 -10.78 -13.72 -7.61
N ARG A 207 -10.06 -14.81 -7.88
CA ARG A 207 -8.78 -15.13 -7.20
C ARG A 207 -7.71 -14.08 -7.50
N LYS A 208 -7.62 -13.59 -8.74
CA LYS A 208 -6.72 -12.51 -9.15
C LYS A 208 -6.96 -11.26 -8.31
N ILE A 209 -8.21 -10.85 -8.13
CA ILE A 209 -8.57 -9.68 -7.31
C ILE A 209 -8.14 -9.89 -5.85
N ALA A 210 -8.36 -11.07 -5.29
CA ALA A 210 -7.94 -11.41 -3.94
C ALA A 210 -6.42 -11.34 -3.77
N LEU A 211 -5.65 -11.95 -4.68
CA LEU A 211 -4.18 -11.90 -4.68
C LEU A 211 -3.64 -10.47 -4.86
N GLN A 212 -4.28 -9.65 -5.68
CA GLN A 212 -3.90 -8.24 -5.81
C GLN A 212 -4.13 -7.45 -4.53
N ALA A 213 -5.21 -7.73 -3.81
CA ALA A 213 -5.47 -7.12 -2.52
C ALA A 213 -4.47 -7.56 -1.44
N GLU A 214 -4.09 -8.84 -1.45
CA GLU A 214 -3.05 -9.41 -0.59
C GLU A 214 -1.68 -8.79 -0.89
N LEU A 215 -1.29 -8.71 -2.17
CA LEU A 215 -0.04 -8.09 -2.58
C LEU A 215 0.06 -6.64 -2.11
N ARG A 216 -1.02 -5.86 -2.19
CA ARG A 216 -1.05 -4.49 -1.68
C ARG A 216 -0.83 -4.40 -0.17
N LYS A 217 -1.30 -5.39 0.60
CA LYS A 217 -1.05 -5.46 2.05
C LYS A 217 0.42 -5.75 2.33
N ILE A 218 0.95 -6.79 1.68
CA ILE A 218 2.36 -7.18 1.80
C ILE A 218 3.29 -6.03 1.40
N GLN A 219 3.00 -5.30 0.33
CA GLN A 219 3.80 -4.15 -0.12
C GLN A 219 3.79 -2.97 0.88
N ARG A 220 2.72 -2.79 1.65
CA ARG A 220 2.68 -1.79 2.72
C ARG A 220 3.56 -2.22 3.89
N GLU A 221 3.45 -3.49 4.25
CA GLU A 221 4.26 -4.11 5.28
C GLU A 221 5.75 -4.09 4.91
N GLU A 222 6.11 -4.45 3.67
CA GLU A 222 7.46 -4.37 3.10
C GLU A 222 8.04 -2.96 3.29
N LYS A 223 7.30 -1.90 2.89
CA LYS A 223 7.72 -0.52 3.08
C LYS A 223 7.90 -0.11 4.55
N GLU A 224 7.07 -0.64 5.42
CA GLU A 224 7.15 -0.37 6.86
C GLU A 224 8.40 -1.01 7.45
N TYR A 225 8.69 -2.28 7.14
CA TYR A 225 9.91 -2.96 7.53
C TYR A 225 11.17 -2.32 6.93
N ASP A 226 11.16 -1.92 5.65
CA ASP A 226 12.25 -1.18 5.03
C ASP A 226 12.54 0.13 5.78
N THR A 227 11.50 0.85 6.17
CA THR A 227 11.65 2.10 6.95
C THR A 227 12.20 1.82 8.34
N LEU A 228 11.76 0.74 9.00
CA LEU A 228 12.29 0.32 10.29
C LEU A 228 13.78 -0.04 10.21
N HIS A 229 14.14 -0.83 9.22
CA HIS A 229 15.53 -1.25 9.00
C HIS A 229 16.43 -0.03 8.78
N GLN A 230 16.05 0.89 7.90
CA GLN A 230 16.80 2.13 7.67
C GLN A 230 16.89 3.01 8.92
N ASN A 231 15.83 3.08 9.72
CA ASN A 231 15.86 3.84 10.97
C ASN A 231 16.82 3.22 11.98
N VAL A 232 16.82 1.89 12.11
CA VAL A 232 17.74 1.18 12.99
C VAL A 232 19.18 1.35 12.54
N ASP A 233 19.46 1.24 11.24
CA ASP A 233 20.78 1.49 10.67
C ASP A 233 21.30 2.90 10.99
N LEU A 234 20.45 3.91 10.82
CA LEU A 234 20.80 5.30 11.16
C LEU A 234 21.05 5.48 12.66
N LEU A 235 20.27 4.82 13.52
CA LEU A 235 20.44 4.89 14.97
C LEU A 235 21.70 4.18 15.44
N LEU A 236 22.12 3.11 14.79
CA LEU A 236 23.32 2.34 15.10
C LEU A 236 24.60 2.99 14.54
N THR A 237 24.48 3.91 13.57
CA THR A 237 25.65 4.59 12.97
C THR A 237 26.36 5.46 14.01
N PRO A 238 27.71 5.29 14.21
CA PRO A 238 28.49 6.06 15.19
C PRO A 238 28.54 7.54 14.80
N GLY A 239 27.81 8.37 15.35
CA GLY A 239 27.71 9.82 15.04
C GLY A 239 26.29 10.35 15.26
N CYS A 240 25.29 9.53 15.07
CA CYS A 240 23.90 9.90 15.34
C CYS A 240 23.65 9.98 16.86
N ILE A 241 24.20 9.06 17.65
CA ILE A 241 24.01 8.98 19.11
C ILE A 241 24.70 10.14 19.84
N THR A 242 25.84 10.62 19.36
CA THR A 242 26.60 11.72 19.99
C THR A 242 25.84 13.04 19.92
N GLN A 243 25.07 13.29 18.89
CA GLN A 243 24.28 14.52 18.73
C GLN A 243 23.05 14.56 19.65
N TYR A 244 22.45 13.40 19.93
CA TYR A 244 21.34 13.33 20.89
C TYR A 244 21.79 13.63 22.31
N ARG A 245 23.02 13.26 22.72
CA ARG A 245 23.61 13.62 24.01
C ARG A 245 23.92 15.11 24.14
N GLN A 246 24.48 15.72 23.11
CA GLN A 246 24.81 17.16 23.14
C GLN A 246 23.59 18.07 23.15
N GLY A 247 22.43 17.61 22.60
CA GLY A 247 21.18 18.36 22.65
C GLY A 247 20.47 18.34 24.01
N ILE A 248 20.79 17.37 24.87
CA ILE A 248 20.17 17.22 26.19
C ILE A 248 21.01 17.96 27.28
N GLU A 249 22.29 18.18 27.04
CA GLU A 249 23.18 18.90 27.99
C GLU A 249 23.11 20.44 27.87
N LEU A 250 22.26 20.97 26.96
CA LEU A 250 22.10 22.43 26.73
C LEU A 250 20.76 22.97 27.27
N GLU A 251 20.04 22.23 28.11
CA GLU A 251 18.93 22.70 28.96
C GLU A 251 19.35 22.59 30.44
#